data_498d054834362835066a695d624284f3
#
_entry.id   498d054834362835066a695d624284f3
#
_cell.length_a   1.000
_cell.length_b   1.000
_cell.length_c   1.000
_cell.angle_alpha   90.00
_cell.angle_beta   90.00
_cell.angle_gamma   90.00
#
_symmetry.space_group_name_H-M   'P 1'
#
loop_
_entity.id
_entity.type
_entity.pdbx_description
1 polymer ?
#
loop_
_entity_poly.entity_id
_entity_poly.type
_entity_poly.pdbx_seq_one_letter_code
_entity_poly.pdbx_strand_id
1 'polypeptide(L)'
;MKILLTNDDGVNATGLKVLEAIARTLSDDITIVAPSEEQSGAGHSLTLTRPVRIRTLGERRYAVTGTPTDAVMMALAKIMADGPPDLILSGVNRGANLGEDVTYSGTVSAAMEGALAGVRSIALSQVYAREGMGDEVPFSAAQAWGEKVLRPLIAAPLAPRTLVNINFPALPADQVKGVRVVTQGLRDYGRTRIVSNRDPRGYEYHWFALGPMVHTPAHSTDLEAVAEGYVAVTPLHLDLTHFQSMEMLEAAYR
;
A
#
# COMPACT_ATOMS: atom_id res chain seq x y z
N MET A 1 1.80 11.29 19.60
CA MET A 1 2.20 10.20 18.68
C MET A 1 2.60 10.84 17.36
N LYS A 2 3.84 10.66 16.93
CA LYS A 2 4.34 11.20 15.65
C LYS A 2 3.94 10.26 14.50
N ILE A 3 3.28 10.79 13.48
CA ILE A 3 2.84 10.01 12.32
C ILE A 3 3.54 10.50 11.07
N LEU A 4 4.15 9.58 10.33
CA LEU A 4 4.62 9.80 8.96
C LEU A 4 3.55 9.34 7.98
N LEU A 5 3.16 10.21 7.05
CA LEU A 5 2.28 9.87 5.92
C LEU A 5 3.08 9.84 4.63
N THR A 6 2.80 8.84 3.81
CA THR A 6 3.36 8.67 2.46
C THR A 6 2.34 7.98 1.53
N ASN A 7 2.69 7.80 0.26
CA ASN A 7 1.91 7.06 -0.73
C ASN A 7 2.76 6.76 -1.97
N ASP A 8 2.19 6.20 -3.01
CA ASP A 8 2.78 6.05 -4.35
C ASP A 8 2.05 6.85 -5.44
N ASP A 9 0.84 7.31 -5.19
CA ASP A 9 0.08 8.19 -6.11
C ASP A 9 0.66 9.62 -6.21
N GLY A 10 1.60 9.98 -5.32
CA GLY A 10 2.26 11.28 -5.27
C GLY A 10 1.72 12.25 -4.23
N VAL A 11 2.54 13.26 -3.88
CA VAL A 11 2.30 14.19 -2.76
C VAL A 11 1.03 15.03 -2.88
N ASN A 12 0.48 15.18 -4.08
CA ASN A 12 -0.75 15.95 -4.37
C ASN A 12 -2.00 15.07 -4.52
N ALA A 13 -1.87 13.74 -4.43
CA ALA A 13 -2.95 12.80 -4.67
C ALA A 13 -4.11 12.96 -3.68
N THR A 14 -5.34 12.72 -4.17
CA THR A 14 -6.55 12.78 -3.35
C THR A 14 -6.51 11.77 -2.21
N GLY A 15 -6.02 10.56 -2.46
CA GLY A 15 -5.89 9.53 -1.43
C GLY A 15 -4.99 9.94 -0.26
N LEU A 16 -3.90 10.67 -0.52
CA LEU A 16 -3.04 11.20 0.55
C LEU A 16 -3.75 12.27 1.41
N LYS A 17 -4.61 13.09 0.79
CA LYS A 17 -5.44 14.06 1.54
C LYS A 17 -6.47 13.35 2.42
N VAL A 18 -7.05 12.26 1.91
CA VAL A 18 -7.95 11.41 2.70
C VAL A 18 -7.21 10.77 3.87
N LEU A 19 -6.00 10.23 3.62
CA LEU A 19 -5.16 9.67 4.67
C LEU A 19 -4.80 10.70 5.73
N GLU A 20 -4.46 11.94 5.32
CA GLU A 20 -4.18 13.03 6.24
C GLU A 20 -5.40 13.35 7.12
N ALA A 21 -6.60 13.42 6.55
CA ALA A 21 -7.83 13.65 7.31
C ALA A 21 -8.09 12.53 8.35
N ILE A 22 -7.87 11.26 7.97
CA ILE A 22 -7.95 10.11 8.88
C ILE A 22 -6.89 10.23 9.99
N ALA A 23 -5.63 10.49 9.63
CA ALA A 23 -4.54 10.58 10.58
C ALA A 23 -4.73 11.69 11.62
N ARG A 24 -5.35 12.83 11.23
CA ARG A 24 -5.68 13.93 12.15
C ARG A 24 -6.70 13.57 13.22
N THR A 25 -7.48 12.50 13.05
CA THR A 25 -8.34 11.97 14.14
C THR A 25 -7.54 11.20 15.19
N LEU A 26 -6.28 10.85 14.87
CA LEU A 26 -5.39 10.06 15.73
C LEU A 26 -4.31 10.93 16.40
N SER A 27 -3.82 11.97 15.71
CA SER A 27 -2.74 12.85 16.18
C SER A 27 -2.68 14.16 15.41
N ASP A 28 -2.21 15.23 16.07
CA ASP A 28 -1.85 16.49 15.43
C ASP A 28 -0.39 16.53 14.96
N ASP A 29 0.44 15.59 15.40
CA ASP A 29 1.86 15.51 15.09
C ASP A 29 2.10 14.68 13.81
N ILE A 30 1.84 15.30 12.66
CA ILE A 30 1.87 14.66 11.34
C ILE A 30 2.97 15.28 10.48
N THR A 31 3.78 14.43 9.85
CA THR A 31 4.73 14.80 8.79
C THR A 31 4.38 14.04 7.52
N ILE A 32 4.36 14.72 6.39
CA ILE A 32 4.06 14.14 5.08
C ILE A 32 5.34 14.13 4.25
N VAL A 33 5.75 12.95 3.79
CA VAL A 33 6.87 12.77 2.88
C VAL A 33 6.44 11.75 1.82
N ALA A 34 6.28 12.21 0.59
CA ALA A 34 5.74 11.37 -0.48
C ALA A 34 6.47 11.65 -1.82
N PRO A 35 6.39 10.75 -2.79
CA PRO A 35 6.91 10.97 -4.13
C PRO A 35 6.35 12.26 -4.76
N SER A 36 7.18 12.96 -5.53
CA SER A 36 6.75 14.16 -6.26
C SER A 36 5.73 13.87 -7.36
N GLU A 37 5.76 12.65 -7.89
CA GLU A 37 4.94 12.15 -9.00
C GLU A 37 4.43 10.76 -8.70
N GLU A 38 3.46 10.28 -9.49
CA GLU A 38 2.93 8.92 -9.40
C GLU A 38 4.02 7.88 -9.68
N GLN A 39 4.08 6.83 -8.85
CA GLN A 39 5.05 5.73 -8.87
C GLN A 39 4.37 4.36 -8.88
N SER A 40 3.21 4.25 -9.53
CA SER A 40 2.44 3.00 -9.62
C SER A 40 3.28 1.88 -10.23
N GLY A 41 3.27 0.70 -9.60
CA GLY A 41 4.03 -0.46 -10.04
C GLY A 41 5.53 -0.42 -9.71
N ALA A 42 6.00 0.57 -8.95
CA ALA A 42 7.42 0.67 -8.56
C ALA A 42 7.89 -0.47 -7.64
N GLY A 43 6.97 -1.13 -6.96
CA GLY A 43 7.32 -2.16 -5.98
C GLY A 43 8.26 -1.63 -4.90
N HIS A 44 9.06 -2.51 -4.30
CA HIS A 44 10.03 -2.16 -3.25
C HIS A 44 11.40 -1.76 -3.84
N SER A 45 11.38 -0.85 -4.85
CA SER A 45 12.59 -0.42 -5.54
C SER A 45 13.24 0.80 -4.90
N LEU A 46 14.59 0.85 -4.98
CA LEU A 46 15.42 1.97 -4.54
C LEU A 46 15.99 2.72 -5.74
N THR A 47 16.08 4.04 -5.64
CA THR A 47 16.74 4.88 -6.64
C THR A 47 18.25 4.94 -6.38
N LEU A 48 19.03 4.06 -7.04
CA LEU A 48 20.48 3.97 -6.86
C LEU A 48 21.30 4.64 -7.96
N THR A 49 20.68 4.94 -9.12
CA THR A 49 21.39 5.39 -10.33
C THR A 49 21.32 6.90 -10.57
N ARG A 50 20.56 7.62 -9.76
CA ARG A 50 20.37 9.07 -9.83
C ARG A 50 20.20 9.67 -8.43
N PRO A 51 20.49 10.98 -8.25
CA PRO A 51 20.28 11.64 -6.98
C PRO A 51 18.79 11.73 -6.63
N VAL A 52 18.45 11.45 -5.37
CA VAL A 52 17.12 11.70 -4.80
C VAL A 52 17.14 13.11 -4.18
N ARG A 53 16.13 13.92 -4.48
CA ARG A 53 15.98 15.29 -3.98
C ARG A 53 14.74 15.42 -3.12
N ILE A 54 14.84 16.24 -2.07
CA ILE A 54 13.73 16.62 -1.21
C ILE A 54 13.36 18.07 -1.52
N ARG A 55 12.07 18.33 -1.75
CA ARG A 55 11.50 19.67 -1.90
C ARG A 55 10.53 19.93 -0.78
N THR A 56 10.74 20.97 -0.01
CA THR A 56 9.80 21.45 1.01
C THR A 56 8.62 22.14 0.34
N LEU A 57 7.41 21.70 0.62
CA LEU A 57 6.15 22.24 0.07
C LEU A 57 5.39 23.10 1.09
N GLY A 58 5.73 22.98 2.35
CA GLY A 58 5.10 23.66 3.46
C GLY A 58 5.62 23.15 4.79
N GLU A 59 5.01 23.58 5.87
CA GLU A 59 5.34 23.05 7.18
C GLU A 59 5.06 21.54 7.22
N ARG A 60 6.09 20.74 7.55
CA ARG A 60 6.01 19.28 7.66
C ARG A 60 5.47 18.55 6.41
N ARG A 61 5.61 19.16 5.23
CA ARG A 61 5.19 18.56 3.95
C ARG A 61 6.32 18.62 2.93
N TYR A 62 6.73 17.45 2.44
CA TYR A 62 7.89 17.27 1.58
C TYR A 62 7.58 16.38 0.38
N ALA A 63 8.10 16.72 -0.78
CA ALA A 63 8.09 15.89 -1.97
C ALA A 63 9.49 15.33 -2.24
N VAL A 64 9.56 14.06 -2.61
CA VAL A 64 10.81 13.32 -2.88
C VAL A 64 10.83 12.91 -4.36
N THR A 65 11.94 13.19 -5.08
CA THR A 65 12.11 12.72 -6.46
C THR A 65 12.60 11.28 -6.48
N GLY A 66 11.74 10.33 -6.13
CA GLY A 66 12.07 8.92 -6.00
C GLY A 66 10.83 8.07 -5.81
N THR A 67 11.06 6.83 -5.42
CA THR A 67 10.02 5.84 -5.14
C THR A 67 9.37 6.09 -3.77
N PRO A 68 8.26 5.41 -3.45
CA PRO A 68 7.70 5.41 -2.09
C PRO A 68 8.69 4.92 -1.03
N THR A 69 9.50 3.93 -1.35
CA THR A 69 10.60 3.43 -0.52
C THR A 69 11.62 4.54 -0.24
N ASP A 70 12.08 5.26 -1.28
CA ASP A 70 12.99 6.40 -1.13
C ASP A 70 12.39 7.49 -0.24
N ALA A 71 11.08 7.74 -0.36
CA ALA A 71 10.39 8.75 0.43
C ALA A 71 10.43 8.40 1.93
N VAL A 72 10.17 7.15 2.30
CA VAL A 72 10.27 6.68 3.70
C VAL A 72 11.71 6.72 4.19
N MET A 73 12.68 6.25 3.41
CA MET A 73 14.10 6.32 3.79
C MET A 73 14.56 7.76 4.02
N MET A 74 14.19 8.69 3.13
CA MET A 74 14.51 10.12 3.29
C MET A 74 13.80 10.74 4.49
N ALA A 75 12.56 10.31 4.78
CA ALA A 75 11.86 10.73 5.98
C ALA A 75 12.63 10.33 7.25
N LEU A 76 12.96 9.05 7.35
CA LEU A 76 13.60 8.48 8.56
C LEU A 76 15.05 8.96 8.72
N ALA A 77 15.84 8.96 7.65
CA ALA A 77 17.27 9.26 7.73
C ALA A 77 17.61 10.75 7.71
N LYS A 78 16.69 11.61 7.23
CA LYS A 78 17.01 13.03 7.01
C LYS A 78 16.00 14.00 7.64
N ILE A 79 14.70 13.81 7.40
CA ILE A 79 13.68 14.79 7.81
C ILE A 79 13.31 14.61 9.28
N MET A 80 13.21 13.38 9.74
CA MET A 80 12.80 12.98 11.09
C MET A 80 13.93 12.27 11.86
N ALA A 81 15.20 12.49 11.46
CA ALA A 81 16.36 11.80 12.05
C ALA A 81 16.48 11.96 13.56
N ASP A 82 16.17 13.15 14.08
CA ASP A 82 16.25 13.46 15.51
C ASP A 82 15.01 13.02 16.30
N GLY A 83 14.01 12.50 15.63
CA GLY A 83 12.76 12.07 16.26
C GLY A 83 11.92 11.22 15.32
N PRO A 84 12.24 9.92 15.20
CA PRO A 84 11.54 9.03 14.29
C PRO A 84 10.04 8.97 14.59
N PRO A 85 9.20 8.60 13.61
CA PRO A 85 7.77 8.47 13.81
C PRO A 85 7.45 7.23 14.66
N ASP A 86 6.34 7.30 15.40
CA ASP A 86 5.75 6.16 16.11
C ASP A 86 4.94 5.25 15.16
N LEU A 87 4.44 5.85 14.06
CA LEU A 87 3.56 5.20 13.10
C LEU A 87 3.82 5.73 11.70
N ILE A 88 3.89 4.82 10.73
CA ILE A 88 3.90 5.13 9.29
C ILE A 88 2.59 4.66 8.68
N LEU A 89 1.90 5.56 7.99
CA LEU A 89 0.72 5.26 7.20
C LEU A 89 1.02 5.55 5.73
N SER A 90 0.81 4.56 4.88
CA SER A 90 1.00 4.66 3.43
C SER A 90 -0.32 4.52 2.70
N GLY A 91 -0.70 5.50 1.88
CA GLY A 91 -1.95 5.50 1.11
C GLY A 91 -2.69 6.85 1.16
N VAL A 92 -4.02 6.88 1.06
CA VAL A 92 -4.90 5.76 0.68
C VAL A 92 -4.74 5.52 -0.81
N ASN A 93 -4.26 4.36 -1.21
CA ASN A 93 -4.01 4.03 -2.61
C ASN A 93 -5.30 4.07 -3.44
N ARG A 94 -5.20 4.58 -4.66
CA ARG A 94 -6.24 4.51 -5.67
C ARG A 94 -6.22 3.15 -6.35
N GLY A 95 -6.89 2.17 -5.79
CA GLY A 95 -6.92 0.80 -6.26
C GLY A 95 -6.58 -0.18 -5.15
N ALA A 96 -6.90 -1.45 -5.39
CA ALA A 96 -6.63 -2.53 -4.45
C ALA A 96 -5.15 -2.94 -4.45
N ASN A 97 -4.67 -3.37 -3.29
CA ASN A 97 -3.42 -4.10 -3.13
C ASN A 97 -3.73 -5.43 -2.43
N LEU A 98 -4.24 -6.41 -3.19
CA LEU A 98 -4.76 -7.69 -2.73
C LEU A 98 -3.96 -8.84 -3.30
N GLY A 99 -3.84 -9.93 -2.55
CA GLY A 99 -3.10 -11.10 -3.01
C GLY A 99 -1.66 -10.74 -3.34
N GLU A 100 -1.14 -11.24 -4.47
CA GLU A 100 0.23 -11.00 -4.93
C GLU A 100 0.50 -9.57 -5.41
N ASP A 101 -0.53 -8.74 -5.63
CA ASP A 101 -0.34 -7.32 -5.99
C ASP A 101 0.53 -6.59 -4.97
N VAL A 102 0.54 -7.06 -3.71
CA VAL A 102 1.40 -6.50 -2.66
C VAL A 102 2.87 -6.45 -3.05
N THR A 103 3.33 -7.36 -3.93
CA THR A 103 4.73 -7.42 -4.39
C THR A 103 5.08 -6.31 -5.39
N TYR A 104 4.09 -5.74 -6.07
CA TYR A 104 4.24 -4.66 -7.04
C TYR A 104 3.83 -3.29 -6.49
N SER A 105 3.18 -3.29 -5.33
CA SER A 105 2.59 -2.09 -4.73
C SER A 105 3.65 -1.16 -4.13
N GLY A 106 3.70 0.08 -4.59
CA GLY A 106 4.48 1.13 -3.96
C GLY A 106 3.93 1.53 -2.59
N THR A 107 2.61 1.51 -2.41
CA THR A 107 1.94 1.78 -1.14
C THR A 107 2.35 0.77 -0.06
N VAL A 108 2.31 -0.53 -0.39
CA VAL A 108 2.72 -1.59 0.54
C VAL A 108 4.23 -1.54 0.79
N SER A 109 5.02 -1.26 -0.25
CA SER A 109 6.48 -1.17 -0.15
C SER A 109 6.96 -0.04 0.78
N ALA A 110 6.30 1.10 0.77
CA ALA A 110 6.58 2.15 1.75
C ALA A 110 6.33 1.69 3.19
N ALA A 111 5.26 0.92 3.44
CA ALA A 111 5.01 0.33 4.75
C ALA A 111 6.03 -0.78 5.09
N MET A 112 6.50 -1.55 4.08
CA MET A 112 7.59 -2.52 4.26
C MET A 112 8.86 -1.83 4.75
N GLU A 113 9.25 -0.71 4.12
CA GLU A 113 10.45 0.03 4.52
C GLU A 113 10.37 0.52 5.96
N GLY A 114 9.22 1.03 6.38
CA GLY A 114 8.99 1.41 7.76
C GLY A 114 9.08 0.24 8.74
N ALA A 115 8.52 -0.92 8.39
CA ALA A 115 8.60 -2.13 9.21
C ALA A 115 10.04 -2.67 9.32
N LEU A 116 10.86 -2.55 8.25
CA LEU A 116 12.29 -2.87 8.26
C LEU A 116 13.06 -1.95 9.20
N ALA A 117 12.68 -0.68 9.25
CA ALA A 117 13.24 0.30 10.20
C ALA A 117 12.75 0.14 11.64
N GLY A 118 11.89 -0.86 11.91
CA GLY A 118 11.35 -1.12 13.25
C GLY A 118 10.20 -0.21 13.65
N VAL A 119 9.63 0.56 12.72
CA VAL A 119 8.48 1.44 12.95
C VAL A 119 7.20 0.70 12.61
N ARG A 120 6.16 0.86 13.43
CA ARG A 120 4.82 0.36 13.12
C ARG A 120 4.34 0.95 11.80
N SER A 121 3.98 0.10 10.84
CA SER A 121 3.67 0.54 9.48
C SER A 121 2.40 -0.12 8.95
N ILE A 122 1.55 0.69 8.33
CA ILE A 122 0.25 0.26 7.81
C ILE A 122 0.07 0.83 6.41
N ALA A 123 -0.25 -0.03 5.45
CA ALA A 123 -0.67 0.33 4.10
C ALA A 123 -2.20 0.35 4.01
N LEU A 124 -2.75 1.36 3.33
CA LEU A 124 -4.18 1.54 3.16
C LEU A 124 -4.51 1.71 1.68
N SER A 125 -5.49 0.95 1.18
CA SER A 125 -5.91 0.93 -0.21
C SER A 125 -7.43 0.96 -0.33
N GLN A 126 -7.96 1.75 -1.27
CA GLN A 126 -9.39 1.79 -1.58
C GLN A 126 -9.64 1.07 -2.89
N VAL A 127 -10.38 -0.04 -2.83
CA VAL A 127 -10.87 -0.72 -4.03
C VAL A 127 -11.90 0.16 -4.73
N TYR A 128 -11.88 0.21 -6.05
CA TYR A 128 -12.91 0.89 -6.83
C TYR A 128 -13.53 -0.04 -7.87
N ALA A 129 -14.81 0.14 -8.12
CA ALA A 129 -15.49 -0.53 -9.20
C ALA A 129 -15.33 0.29 -10.49
N ARG A 130 -15.03 -0.39 -11.61
CA ARG A 130 -14.92 0.28 -12.93
C ARG A 130 -16.26 0.73 -13.49
N GLU A 131 -17.33 0.01 -13.17
CA GLU A 131 -18.66 0.30 -13.75
C GLU A 131 -19.38 1.39 -12.93
N GLY A 132 -19.68 2.50 -13.58
CA GLY A 132 -20.54 3.56 -13.03
C GLY A 132 -19.87 4.60 -12.16
N MET A 133 -18.56 4.50 -11.87
CA MET A 133 -17.87 5.42 -10.97
C MET A 133 -17.00 6.47 -11.69
N GLY A 134 -16.91 6.44 -13.03
CA GLY A 134 -16.06 7.34 -13.81
C GLY A 134 -14.58 7.21 -13.46
N ASP A 135 -13.82 8.29 -13.62
CA ASP A 135 -12.41 8.36 -13.25
C ASP A 135 -12.19 8.70 -11.76
N GLU A 136 -13.26 8.99 -11.01
CA GLU A 136 -13.19 9.31 -9.59
C GLU A 136 -13.31 8.05 -8.74
N VAL A 137 -12.30 7.81 -7.92
CA VAL A 137 -12.35 6.78 -6.88
C VAL A 137 -13.01 7.37 -5.64
N PRO A 138 -14.20 6.92 -5.26
CA PRO A 138 -14.81 7.39 -4.02
C PRO A 138 -14.09 6.74 -2.84
N PHE A 139 -13.38 7.53 -2.07
CA PHE A 139 -12.74 7.09 -0.82
C PHE A 139 -13.71 7.02 0.37
N SER A 140 -15.01 6.90 0.11
CA SER A 140 -16.05 6.98 1.16
C SER A 140 -15.91 5.89 2.23
N ALA A 141 -15.57 4.66 1.80
CA ALA A 141 -15.32 3.56 2.74
C ALA A 141 -14.08 3.83 3.59
N ALA A 142 -12.97 4.28 2.97
CA ALA A 142 -11.75 4.62 3.70
C ALA A 142 -11.97 5.80 4.66
N GLN A 143 -12.68 6.85 4.25
CA GLN A 143 -12.99 8.01 5.10
C GLN A 143 -13.81 7.62 6.33
N ALA A 144 -14.83 6.79 6.17
CA ALA A 144 -15.74 6.44 7.25
C ALA A 144 -15.18 5.35 8.20
N TRP A 145 -14.34 4.47 7.66
CA TRP A 145 -13.84 3.30 8.39
C TRP A 145 -12.38 3.44 8.82
N GLY A 146 -11.61 4.34 8.24
CA GLY A 146 -10.17 4.45 8.45
C GLY A 146 -9.78 4.58 9.92
N GLU A 147 -10.37 5.53 10.66
CA GLU A 147 -10.13 5.68 12.09
C GLU A 147 -10.51 4.42 12.88
N LYS A 148 -11.70 3.87 12.61
CA LYS A 148 -12.23 2.69 13.32
C LYS A 148 -11.32 1.47 13.18
N VAL A 149 -10.70 1.31 12.00
CA VAL A 149 -9.78 0.20 11.72
C VAL A 149 -8.40 0.45 12.30
N LEU A 150 -7.90 1.70 12.24
CA LEU A 150 -6.56 2.03 12.71
C LEU A 150 -6.42 2.03 14.24
N ARG A 151 -7.42 2.53 14.98
CA ARG A 151 -7.33 2.62 16.45
C ARG A 151 -6.96 1.30 17.15
N PRO A 152 -7.61 0.16 16.87
CA PRO A 152 -7.22 -1.13 17.46
C PRO A 152 -5.81 -1.57 17.06
N LEU A 153 -5.40 -1.30 15.79
CA LEU A 153 -4.11 -1.72 15.26
C LEU A 153 -2.94 -0.94 15.87
N ILE A 154 -3.14 0.32 16.27
CA ILE A 154 -2.11 1.13 16.94
C ILE A 154 -1.71 0.50 18.28
N ALA A 155 -2.64 -0.08 19.01
CA ALA A 155 -2.39 -0.71 20.29
C ALA A 155 -2.06 -2.21 20.23
N ALA A 156 -2.34 -2.87 19.09
CA ALA A 156 -2.15 -4.30 18.95
C ALA A 156 -0.66 -4.69 19.02
N PRO A 157 -0.30 -5.79 19.71
CA PRO A 157 1.05 -6.31 19.64
C PRO A 157 1.30 -6.89 18.23
N LEU A 158 2.28 -6.32 17.52
CA LEU A 158 2.74 -6.86 16.23
C LEU A 158 4.13 -7.44 16.39
N ALA A 159 4.39 -8.56 15.74
CA ALA A 159 5.74 -9.13 15.69
C ALA A 159 6.71 -8.17 14.96
N PRO A 160 8.02 -8.21 15.28
CA PRO A 160 9.02 -7.46 14.52
C PRO A 160 8.92 -7.74 13.01
N ARG A 161 9.22 -6.75 12.19
CA ARG A 161 9.17 -6.85 10.70
C ARG A 161 7.81 -7.23 10.14
N THR A 162 6.74 -6.93 10.87
CA THR A 162 5.35 -7.09 10.41
C THR A 162 4.77 -5.73 10.08
N LEU A 163 4.10 -5.65 8.94
CA LEU A 163 3.24 -4.53 8.56
C LEU A 163 1.80 -5.01 8.43
N VAL A 164 0.86 -4.08 8.37
CA VAL A 164 -0.54 -4.40 8.13
C VAL A 164 -0.98 -3.79 6.80
N ASN A 165 -1.58 -4.60 5.94
CA ASN A 165 -2.18 -4.18 4.69
C ASN A 165 -3.70 -4.13 4.84
N ILE A 166 -4.30 -2.96 4.58
CA ILE A 166 -5.75 -2.71 4.70
C ILE A 166 -6.31 -2.41 3.32
N ASN A 167 -7.40 -3.10 2.96
CA ASN A 167 -8.14 -2.80 1.74
C ASN A 167 -9.61 -2.53 2.07
N PHE A 168 -10.09 -1.35 1.69
CA PHE A 168 -11.47 -0.94 1.83
C PHE A 168 -12.27 -1.37 0.60
N PRO A 169 -13.47 -1.98 0.77
CA PRO A 169 -14.27 -2.44 -0.36
C PRO A 169 -14.84 -1.28 -1.19
N ALA A 170 -15.14 -1.53 -2.46
CA ALA A 170 -15.77 -0.58 -3.37
C ALA A 170 -17.27 -0.42 -3.08
N LEU A 171 -17.60 0.05 -1.89
CA LEU A 171 -18.98 0.20 -1.41
C LEU A 171 -19.17 1.58 -0.77
N PRO A 172 -20.39 2.12 -0.79
CA PRO A 172 -20.78 3.22 0.08
C PRO A 172 -20.49 2.87 1.54
N ALA A 173 -20.15 3.87 2.34
CA ALA A 173 -19.71 3.70 3.72
C ALA A 173 -20.72 2.95 4.63
N ASP A 174 -21.99 3.13 4.39
CA ASP A 174 -23.12 2.51 5.10
C ASP A 174 -23.38 1.04 4.70
N GLN A 175 -22.82 0.61 3.56
CA GLN A 175 -22.92 -0.75 3.07
C GLN A 175 -21.72 -1.63 3.44
N VAL A 176 -20.67 -1.04 4.00
CA VAL A 176 -19.50 -1.80 4.50
C VAL A 176 -19.93 -2.64 5.71
N LYS A 177 -19.75 -3.95 5.60
CA LYS A 177 -20.29 -4.92 6.58
C LYS A 177 -19.47 -5.04 7.89
N GLY A 178 -18.26 -4.48 7.91
CA GLY A 178 -17.35 -4.55 9.06
C GLY A 178 -15.91 -4.82 8.65
N VAL A 179 -15.12 -5.34 9.58
CA VAL A 179 -13.68 -5.61 9.42
C VAL A 179 -13.42 -7.09 9.56
N ARG A 180 -12.57 -7.66 8.71
CA ARG A 180 -12.06 -9.03 8.83
C ARG A 180 -10.54 -9.06 8.83
N VAL A 181 -9.94 -9.77 9.77
CA VAL A 181 -8.53 -10.15 9.72
C VAL A 181 -8.42 -11.42 8.89
N VAL A 182 -7.61 -11.37 7.84
CA VAL A 182 -7.58 -12.39 6.78
C VAL A 182 -6.16 -12.68 6.34
N THR A 183 -5.98 -13.80 5.62
CA THR A 183 -4.71 -14.14 4.98
C THR A 183 -4.60 -13.45 3.62
N GLN A 184 -3.37 -13.30 3.13
CA GLN A 184 -3.11 -12.93 1.75
C GLN A 184 -3.65 -14.01 0.81
N GLY A 185 -4.43 -13.59 -0.19
CA GLY A 185 -4.95 -14.48 -1.22
C GLY A 185 -3.96 -14.73 -2.35
N LEU A 186 -4.37 -15.56 -3.29
CA LEU A 186 -3.67 -15.79 -4.55
C LEU A 186 -4.61 -15.41 -5.69
N ARG A 187 -4.11 -14.62 -6.63
CA ARG A 187 -4.79 -14.36 -7.90
C ARG A 187 -4.34 -15.38 -8.95
N ASP A 188 -5.19 -15.67 -9.91
CA ASP A 188 -4.77 -16.42 -11.09
C ASP A 188 -4.08 -15.48 -12.09
N TYR A 189 -2.74 -15.37 -11.98
CA TYR A 189 -1.92 -14.57 -12.90
C TYR A 189 -1.83 -15.13 -14.33
N GLY A 190 -2.36 -16.33 -14.60
CA GLY A 190 -2.42 -16.90 -15.95
C GLY A 190 -3.16 -16.02 -16.97
N ARG A 191 -3.66 -14.84 -16.56
CA ARG A 191 -4.47 -13.93 -17.36
C ARG A 191 -3.86 -12.55 -17.57
N THR A 192 -2.57 -12.35 -17.36
CA THR A 192 -1.91 -11.10 -17.77
C THR A 192 -2.03 -10.98 -19.29
N ARG A 193 -2.72 -9.95 -19.75
CA ARG A 193 -2.93 -9.68 -21.16
C ARG A 193 -2.05 -8.51 -21.59
N ILE A 194 -1.32 -8.69 -22.70
CA ILE A 194 -0.61 -7.59 -23.35
C ILE A 194 -1.54 -7.03 -24.43
N VAL A 195 -1.81 -5.73 -24.35
CA VAL A 195 -2.54 -4.98 -25.39
C VAL A 195 -1.52 -4.24 -26.21
N SER A 196 -1.42 -4.57 -27.49
CA SER A 196 -0.48 -3.95 -28.45
C SER A 196 -1.21 -2.98 -29.36
N ASN A 197 -0.62 -1.81 -29.58
CA ASN A 197 -1.08 -0.81 -30.54
C ASN A 197 0.12 -0.19 -31.28
N ARG A 198 -0.17 0.69 -32.25
CA ARG A 198 0.85 1.46 -32.97
C ARG A 198 0.62 2.94 -32.78
N ASP A 199 1.71 3.69 -32.61
CA ASP A 199 1.66 5.14 -32.59
C ASP A 199 1.43 5.72 -34.01
N PRO A 200 1.17 7.04 -34.17
CA PRO A 200 0.99 7.65 -35.47
C PRO A 200 2.22 7.55 -36.41
N ARG A 201 3.37 7.19 -35.91
CA ARG A 201 4.61 6.98 -36.69
C ARG A 201 4.83 5.51 -37.08
N GLY A 202 3.92 4.62 -36.66
CA GLY A 202 3.98 3.19 -36.98
C GLY A 202 4.78 2.33 -35.98
N TYR A 203 5.32 2.91 -34.88
CA TYR A 203 6.02 2.15 -33.85
C TYR A 203 5.03 1.43 -32.94
N GLU A 204 5.29 0.15 -32.66
CA GLU A 204 4.48 -0.63 -31.74
C GLU A 204 4.77 -0.22 -30.30
N TYR A 205 3.69 -0.16 -29.50
CA TYR A 205 3.75 -0.01 -28.05
C TYR A 205 2.79 -0.97 -27.37
N HIS A 206 3.08 -1.32 -26.12
CA HIS A 206 2.38 -2.37 -25.41
C HIS A 206 1.95 -1.89 -24.02
N TRP A 207 0.75 -2.30 -23.61
CA TRP A 207 0.25 -2.12 -22.26
C TRP A 207 0.08 -3.45 -21.57
N PHE A 208 0.48 -3.53 -20.30
CA PHE A 208 0.08 -4.61 -19.44
C PHE A 208 -1.37 -4.36 -18.99
N ALA A 209 -2.28 -5.24 -19.38
CA ALA A 209 -3.64 -5.25 -18.91
C ALA A 209 -3.76 -6.36 -17.86
N LEU A 210 -4.05 -5.98 -16.63
CA LEU A 210 -4.42 -6.94 -15.61
C LEU A 210 -5.81 -7.49 -15.95
N GLY A 211 -5.95 -8.81 -16.05
CA GLY A 211 -7.22 -9.48 -16.23
C GLY A 211 -8.17 -9.25 -15.06
N PRO A 212 -9.46 -9.61 -15.20
CA PRO A 212 -10.39 -9.52 -14.08
C PRO A 212 -9.87 -10.32 -12.90
N MET A 213 -10.13 -9.81 -11.68
CA MET A 213 -9.84 -10.53 -10.45
C MET A 213 -10.65 -11.84 -10.44
N VAL A 214 -9.99 -12.94 -10.75
CA VAL A 214 -10.54 -14.27 -10.52
C VAL A 214 -9.78 -14.84 -9.34
N HIS A 215 -10.47 -15.01 -8.24
CA HIS A 215 -9.93 -15.69 -7.07
C HIS A 215 -10.46 -17.11 -7.04
N THR A 216 -9.60 -18.05 -6.75
CA THR A 216 -10.05 -19.37 -6.31
C THR A 216 -10.59 -19.19 -4.90
N PRO A 217 -11.84 -19.56 -4.60
CA PRO A 217 -12.35 -19.48 -3.25
C PRO A 217 -11.47 -20.31 -2.32
N ALA A 218 -10.65 -19.64 -1.55
CA ALA A 218 -9.81 -20.23 -0.53
C ALA A 218 -10.09 -19.45 0.75
N HIS A 219 -10.93 -19.94 1.50
CA HIS A 219 -11.46 -19.54 2.79
C HIS A 219 -10.66 -18.49 3.56
N SER A 220 -11.24 -17.28 3.71
CA SER A 220 -10.74 -16.19 4.55
C SER A 220 -9.54 -15.42 3.98
N THR A 221 -9.50 -15.19 2.68
CA THR A 221 -8.49 -14.33 2.05
C THR A 221 -8.94 -12.87 1.96
N ASP A 222 -7.97 -11.98 1.70
CA ASP A 222 -8.21 -10.55 1.47
C ASP A 222 -9.11 -10.30 0.25
N LEU A 223 -8.96 -11.11 -0.82
CA LEU A 223 -9.80 -11.05 -2.03
C LEU A 223 -11.27 -11.34 -1.70
N GLU A 224 -11.53 -12.40 -0.91
CA GLU A 224 -12.88 -12.79 -0.53
C GLU A 224 -13.51 -11.76 0.41
N ALA A 225 -12.76 -11.29 1.43
CA ALA A 225 -13.27 -10.32 2.38
C ALA A 225 -13.76 -9.05 1.68
N VAL A 226 -12.97 -8.52 0.75
CA VAL A 226 -13.32 -7.33 -0.02
C VAL A 226 -14.51 -7.59 -0.96
N ALA A 227 -14.53 -8.74 -1.66
CA ALA A 227 -15.64 -9.12 -2.55
C ALA A 227 -16.96 -9.27 -1.78
N GLU A 228 -16.91 -9.73 -0.52
CA GLU A 228 -18.06 -9.84 0.35
C GLU A 228 -18.46 -8.53 1.05
N GLY A 229 -17.71 -7.44 0.85
CA GLY A 229 -18.02 -6.10 1.37
C GLY A 229 -17.46 -5.80 2.77
N TYR A 230 -16.41 -6.50 3.19
CA TYR A 230 -15.69 -6.22 4.42
C TYR A 230 -14.41 -5.43 4.15
N VAL A 231 -13.96 -4.65 5.13
CA VAL A 231 -12.59 -4.15 5.15
C VAL A 231 -11.67 -5.32 5.45
N ALA A 232 -10.73 -5.62 4.54
CA ALA A 232 -9.73 -6.65 4.75
C ALA A 232 -8.54 -6.07 5.51
N VAL A 233 -8.10 -6.75 6.56
CA VAL A 233 -6.91 -6.43 7.36
C VAL A 233 -5.99 -7.64 7.32
N THR A 234 -4.85 -7.51 6.62
CA THR A 234 -3.91 -8.61 6.39
C THR A 234 -2.57 -8.29 7.01
N PRO A 235 -2.13 -8.98 8.06
CA PRO A 235 -0.76 -8.87 8.55
C PRO A 235 0.20 -9.53 7.55
N LEU A 236 1.25 -8.79 7.15
CA LEU A 236 2.28 -9.25 6.23
C LEU A 236 3.62 -9.29 6.96
N HIS A 237 4.42 -10.31 6.68
CA HIS A 237 5.75 -10.48 7.24
C HIS A 237 6.82 -10.40 6.17
N LEU A 238 7.95 -9.77 6.49
CA LEU A 238 9.02 -9.52 5.52
C LEU A 238 10.02 -10.67 5.36
N ASP A 239 9.92 -11.71 6.18
CA ASP A 239 10.70 -12.93 5.97
C ASP A 239 9.97 -13.81 4.94
N LEU A 240 10.54 -13.90 3.75
CA LEU A 240 10.02 -14.70 2.64
C LEU A 240 10.51 -16.15 2.68
N THR A 241 11.18 -16.58 3.74
CA THR A 241 11.68 -17.95 3.88
C THR A 241 10.51 -18.93 4.01
N HIS A 242 10.42 -19.89 3.10
CA HIS A 242 9.48 -21.00 3.23
C HIS A 242 10.11 -22.13 4.06
N PHE A 243 9.93 -22.08 5.37
CA PHE A 243 10.58 -22.96 6.33
C PHE A 243 10.36 -24.46 6.04
N GLN A 244 9.15 -24.84 5.62
CA GLN A 244 8.85 -26.23 5.27
C GLN A 244 9.71 -26.73 4.10
N SER A 245 10.02 -25.89 3.12
CA SER A 245 10.91 -26.26 2.01
C SER A 245 12.37 -26.37 2.43
N MET A 246 12.80 -25.72 3.50
CA MET A 246 14.18 -25.82 3.99
C MET A 246 14.53 -27.27 4.35
N GLU A 247 13.66 -27.95 5.09
CA GLU A 247 13.90 -29.37 5.49
C GLU A 247 14.07 -30.29 4.27
N MET A 248 13.27 -30.06 3.22
CA MET A 248 13.35 -30.84 1.97
C MET A 248 14.63 -30.55 1.22
N LEU A 249 15.08 -29.28 1.16
CA LEU A 249 16.32 -28.88 0.49
C LEU A 249 17.54 -29.37 1.28
N GLU A 250 17.55 -29.30 2.61
CA GLU A 250 18.63 -29.85 3.43
C GLU A 250 18.83 -31.36 3.20
N ALA A 251 17.75 -32.10 3.00
CA ALA A 251 17.84 -33.53 2.69
C ALA A 251 18.49 -33.80 1.31
N ALA A 252 18.30 -32.88 0.35
CA ALA A 252 18.88 -33.00 -0.98
C ALA A 252 20.42 -32.75 -1.03
N TYR A 253 21.00 -32.11 0.00
CA TYR A 253 22.44 -31.80 0.10
C TYR A 253 23.19 -32.72 1.08
N ARG A 254 22.53 -33.71 1.64
CA ARG A 254 23.14 -34.78 2.46
C ARG A 254 23.52 -35.97 1.62
#